data_023b615d65820a568880ef312a05e061
#
_entry.id   023b615d65820a568880ef312a05e061
#
_cell.length_a   1.000
_cell.length_b   1.000
_cell.length_c   1.000
_cell.angle_alpha   90.00
_cell.angle_beta   90.00
_cell.angle_gamma   90.00
#
_symmetry.space_group_name_H-M   'P 1'
#
loop_
_entity.id
_entity.type
_entity.pdbx_description
1 polymer ?
#
loop_
_entity_poly.entity_id
_entity_poly.type
_entity_poly.pdbx_seq_one_letter_code
_entity_poly.pdbx_strand_id
1 'polypeptide(L)'
;MTGRATFYYDFNSPYSYLAAERISSLFAEAEIEQPEWQPISFGHLLQTTGRRPWSLPPEGPDPDHLAEIQRRADDRGLPKVVYPEGWPIENYSLNPVRAAVYAKESGRVVSFSLACFRQVFAAGRDMSDVDNVLVAAAACELHPNAVLKGIETKSVKDKLRAATDEALSRGIEGIPTLAVGDELFWGDDKLEEAVAALRRE
;
A
#
# COMPACT_ATOMS: atom_id res chain seq x y z
N MET A 1 -11.24 -24.56 5.23
CA MET A 1 -11.32 -23.15 5.62
C MET A 1 -10.66 -22.40 4.50
N THR A 2 -11.44 -21.69 3.67
CA THR A 2 -10.89 -20.84 2.59
C THR A 2 -9.91 -19.87 3.20
N GLY A 3 -8.65 -19.91 2.78
CA GLY A 3 -7.58 -19.06 3.30
C GLY A 3 -7.92 -17.60 3.07
N ARG A 4 -7.87 -16.77 4.11
CA ARG A 4 -8.13 -15.33 3.98
C ARG A 4 -6.96 -14.68 3.28
N ALA A 5 -7.21 -13.97 2.18
CA ALA A 5 -6.17 -13.23 1.49
C ALA A 5 -5.72 -12.00 2.29
N THR A 6 -4.42 -11.69 2.23
CA THR A 6 -3.86 -10.49 2.87
C THR A 6 -3.10 -9.64 1.84
N PHE A 7 -3.49 -8.39 1.70
CA PHE A 7 -2.88 -7.41 0.80
C PHE A 7 -1.85 -6.55 1.54
N TYR A 8 -0.57 -6.78 1.26
CA TYR A 8 0.56 -6.05 1.83
C TYR A 8 0.98 -4.89 0.93
N TYR A 9 1.08 -3.68 1.50
CA TYR A 9 1.34 -2.45 0.75
C TYR A 9 2.02 -1.37 1.57
N ASP A 10 2.55 -0.36 0.87
CA ASP A 10 3.05 0.89 1.43
C ASP A 10 2.75 2.03 0.43
N PHE A 11 2.55 3.24 0.92
CA PHE A 11 2.14 4.40 0.13
C PHE A 11 3.22 4.98 -0.77
N ASN A 12 4.46 4.54 -0.65
CA ASN A 12 5.55 4.97 -1.54
C ASN A 12 5.61 4.16 -2.85
N SER A 13 4.75 3.14 -3.01
CA SER A 13 4.72 2.27 -4.18
C SER A 13 3.57 2.61 -5.14
N PRO A 14 3.84 3.09 -6.36
CA PRO A 14 2.81 3.32 -7.38
C PRO A 14 2.16 2.02 -7.84
N TYR A 15 2.85 0.88 -7.82
CA TYR A 15 2.23 -0.42 -8.08
C TYR A 15 1.23 -0.81 -6.99
N SER A 16 1.50 -0.43 -5.71
CA SER A 16 0.52 -0.59 -4.63
C SER A 16 -0.72 0.28 -4.84
N TYR A 17 -0.55 1.51 -5.36
CA TYR A 17 -1.68 2.35 -5.77
C TYR A 17 -2.52 1.68 -6.85
N LEU A 18 -1.90 1.19 -7.94
CA LEU A 18 -2.60 0.49 -9.02
C LEU A 18 -3.36 -0.74 -8.53
N ALA A 19 -2.78 -1.52 -7.61
CA ALA A 19 -3.44 -2.66 -6.99
C ALA A 19 -4.61 -2.23 -6.10
N ALA A 20 -4.41 -1.22 -5.26
CA ALA A 20 -5.41 -0.71 -4.32
C ALA A 20 -6.69 -0.24 -5.01
N GLU A 21 -6.58 0.44 -6.16
CA GLU A 21 -7.73 0.97 -6.92
C GLU A 21 -8.62 -0.12 -7.54
N ARG A 22 -8.15 -1.38 -7.62
CA ARG A 22 -8.90 -2.44 -8.29
C ARG A 22 -9.15 -3.69 -7.45
N ILE A 23 -8.39 -3.91 -6.37
CA ILE A 23 -8.46 -5.16 -5.62
C ILE A 23 -9.85 -5.45 -5.06
N SER A 24 -10.53 -4.43 -4.52
CA SER A 24 -11.87 -4.61 -3.93
C SER A 24 -12.93 -4.94 -4.97
N SER A 25 -12.91 -4.34 -6.16
CA SER A 25 -13.83 -4.67 -7.26
C SER A 25 -13.56 -6.07 -7.79
N LEU A 26 -12.29 -6.43 -7.98
CA LEU A 26 -11.89 -7.75 -8.45
C LEU A 26 -12.39 -8.88 -7.52
N PHE A 27 -12.27 -8.69 -6.20
CA PHE A 27 -12.76 -9.64 -5.21
C PHE A 27 -14.29 -9.70 -5.18
N ALA A 28 -14.98 -8.55 -5.32
CA ALA A 28 -16.44 -8.50 -5.39
C ALA A 28 -16.98 -9.19 -6.65
N GLU A 29 -16.38 -8.95 -7.83
CA GLU A 29 -16.74 -9.61 -9.09
C GLU A 29 -16.49 -11.13 -9.06
N ALA A 30 -15.49 -11.55 -8.29
CA ALA A 30 -15.19 -12.96 -8.06
C ALA A 30 -16.12 -13.62 -7.02
N GLU A 31 -16.96 -12.85 -6.33
CA GLU A 31 -17.85 -13.29 -5.24
C GLU A 31 -17.09 -13.96 -4.08
N ILE A 32 -15.88 -13.47 -3.78
CA ILE A 32 -15.04 -13.96 -2.68
C ILE A 32 -14.90 -12.91 -1.57
N GLU A 33 -14.53 -13.37 -0.37
CA GLU A 33 -14.32 -12.47 0.79
C GLU A 33 -13.23 -11.44 0.49
N GLN A 34 -13.48 -10.17 0.85
CA GLN A 34 -12.50 -9.09 0.67
C GLN A 34 -11.20 -9.40 1.42
N PRO A 35 -10.05 -9.06 0.84
CA PRO A 35 -8.76 -9.33 1.47
C PRO A 35 -8.57 -8.45 2.71
N GLU A 36 -7.80 -8.94 3.65
CA GLU A 36 -7.30 -8.11 4.74
C GLU A 36 -6.25 -7.13 4.19
N TRP A 37 -6.44 -5.84 4.43
CA TRP A 37 -5.46 -4.81 4.07
C TRP A 37 -4.43 -4.65 5.18
N GLN A 38 -3.17 -4.92 4.85
CA GLN A 38 -2.09 -4.90 5.82
C GLN A 38 -1.00 -3.91 5.40
N PRO A 39 -1.02 -2.68 5.94
CA PRO A 39 0.06 -1.73 5.73
C PRO A 39 1.34 -2.23 6.41
N ILE A 40 2.48 -2.12 5.69
CA ILE A 40 3.81 -2.47 6.19
C ILE A 40 4.82 -1.37 5.86
N SER A 41 5.93 -1.33 6.56
CA SER A 41 7.01 -0.39 6.26
C SER A 41 7.93 -0.95 5.16
N PHE A 42 7.76 -0.45 3.95
CA PHE A 42 8.62 -0.85 2.83
C PHE A 42 10.08 -0.47 3.05
N GLY A 43 10.34 0.68 3.67
CA GLY A 43 11.70 1.08 4.01
C GLY A 43 12.39 0.10 4.96
N HIS A 44 11.68 -0.42 5.98
CA HIS A 44 12.21 -1.45 6.88
C HIS A 44 12.43 -2.78 6.15
N LEU A 45 11.51 -3.18 5.27
CA LEU A 45 11.65 -4.36 4.43
C LEU A 45 12.91 -4.28 3.56
N LEU A 46 13.16 -3.15 2.89
CA LEU A 46 14.35 -2.93 2.07
C LEU A 46 15.64 -2.97 2.89
N GLN A 47 15.66 -2.37 4.07
CA GLN A 47 16.81 -2.42 4.97
C GLN A 47 17.16 -3.84 5.41
N THR A 48 16.14 -4.66 5.69
CA THR A 48 16.33 -6.03 6.17
C THR A 48 16.76 -6.97 5.04
N THR A 49 16.17 -6.84 3.85
CA THR A 49 16.46 -7.70 2.69
C THR A 49 17.70 -7.27 1.92
N GLY A 50 18.16 -6.02 2.10
CA GLY A 50 19.25 -5.43 1.30
C GLY A 50 18.87 -5.16 -0.16
N ARG A 51 17.60 -5.26 -0.53
CA ARG A 51 17.14 -5.04 -1.91
C ARG A 51 17.13 -3.57 -2.28
N ARG A 52 17.41 -3.29 -3.55
CA ARG A 52 17.20 -1.98 -4.16
C ARG A 52 16.00 -2.03 -5.09
N PRO A 53 14.98 -1.21 -4.87
CA PRO A 53 13.84 -1.12 -5.79
C PRO A 53 14.24 -0.35 -7.06
N TRP A 54 13.50 -0.59 -8.14
CA TRP A 54 13.65 0.09 -9.43
C TRP A 54 13.54 1.62 -9.33
N SER A 55 12.90 2.12 -8.29
CA SER A 55 12.74 3.56 -8.03
C SER A 55 13.96 4.23 -7.40
N LEU A 56 14.96 3.46 -6.96
CA LEU A 56 16.17 3.96 -6.24
C LEU A 56 17.51 3.58 -6.89
N PRO A 57 17.65 3.49 -8.23
CA PRO A 57 18.98 3.39 -8.83
C PRO A 57 19.71 4.74 -8.76
N PRO A 58 21.06 4.76 -8.94
CA PRO A 58 21.83 6.00 -8.87
C PRO A 58 21.36 7.10 -9.84
N GLU A 59 20.80 6.71 -10.98
CA GLU A 59 20.33 7.61 -12.05
C GLU A 59 18.88 8.10 -11.84
N GLY A 60 18.24 7.72 -10.74
CA GLY A 60 16.82 8.00 -10.47
C GLY A 60 15.89 6.85 -10.87
N PRO A 61 14.57 7.03 -10.74
CA PRO A 61 13.59 6.00 -11.08
C PRO A 61 13.69 5.57 -12.55
N ASP A 62 13.59 4.25 -12.78
CA ASP A 62 13.65 3.65 -14.11
C ASP A 62 12.49 4.16 -15.01
N PRO A 63 12.77 4.81 -16.15
CA PRO A 63 11.76 5.36 -17.04
C PRO A 63 10.79 4.31 -17.61
N ASP A 64 11.22 3.07 -17.83
CA ASP A 64 10.38 2.02 -18.36
C ASP A 64 9.31 1.62 -17.34
N HIS A 65 9.66 1.56 -16.06
CA HIS A 65 8.68 1.36 -14.98
C HIS A 65 7.69 2.52 -14.87
N LEU A 66 8.16 3.77 -14.99
CA LEU A 66 7.27 4.94 -14.97
C LEU A 66 6.27 4.93 -16.13
N ALA A 67 6.75 4.60 -17.35
CA ALA A 67 5.90 4.48 -18.54
C ALA A 67 4.87 3.34 -18.38
N GLU A 68 5.29 2.19 -17.85
CA GLU A 68 4.42 1.04 -17.61
C GLU A 68 3.34 1.35 -16.57
N ILE A 69 3.68 2.04 -15.49
CA ILE A 69 2.71 2.48 -14.47
C ILE A 69 1.65 3.40 -15.08
N GLN A 70 2.07 4.38 -15.90
CA GLN A 70 1.15 5.27 -16.57
C GLN A 70 0.23 4.50 -17.54
N ARG A 71 0.80 3.62 -18.37
CA ARG A 71 0.02 2.78 -19.28
C ARG A 71 -1.03 1.95 -18.54
N ARG A 72 -0.66 1.29 -17.43
CA ARG A 72 -1.61 0.52 -16.61
C ARG A 72 -2.68 1.39 -15.96
N ALA A 73 -2.35 2.61 -15.57
CA ALA A 73 -3.32 3.58 -15.05
C ALA A 73 -4.33 3.99 -16.15
N ASP A 74 -3.83 4.30 -17.35
CA ASP A 74 -4.66 4.67 -18.50
C ASP A 74 -5.61 3.53 -18.91
N ASP A 75 -5.10 2.29 -19.01
CA ASP A 75 -5.89 1.09 -19.33
C ASP A 75 -7.03 0.84 -18.32
N ARG A 76 -6.90 1.37 -17.09
CA ARG A 76 -7.89 1.24 -16.01
C ARG A 76 -8.74 2.47 -15.81
N GLY A 77 -8.58 3.50 -16.64
CA GLY A 77 -9.31 4.76 -16.52
C GLY A 77 -8.98 5.56 -15.26
N LEU A 78 -7.80 5.34 -14.66
CA LEU A 78 -7.34 6.11 -13.54
C LEU A 78 -6.82 7.48 -13.96
N PRO A 79 -6.80 8.48 -13.07
CA PRO A 79 -6.15 9.75 -13.34
C PRO A 79 -4.68 9.57 -13.74
N LYS A 80 -4.14 10.55 -14.49
CA LYS A 80 -2.72 10.60 -14.78
C LYS A 80 -1.92 10.45 -13.48
N VAL A 81 -0.96 9.52 -13.48
CA VAL A 81 -0.09 9.31 -12.33
C VAL A 81 0.89 10.49 -12.23
N VAL A 82 0.89 11.12 -11.08
CA VAL A 82 1.83 12.17 -10.71
C VAL A 82 2.64 11.74 -9.51
N TYR A 83 3.82 12.30 -9.35
CA TYR A 83 4.70 11.95 -8.25
C TYR A 83 4.98 13.20 -7.41
N PRO A 84 5.01 13.09 -6.08
CA PRO A 84 5.47 14.20 -5.24
C PRO A 84 6.88 14.64 -5.61
N GLU A 85 7.18 15.91 -5.40
CA GLU A 85 8.54 16.43 -5.57
C GLU A 85 9.52 15.65 -4.67
N GLY A 86 10.67 15.26 -5.19
CA GLY A 86 11.67 14.45 -4.47
C GLY A 86 11.32 12.97 -4.30
N TRP A 87 10.18 12.49 -4.85
CA TRP A 87 9.87 11.06 -4.82
C TRP A 87 10.96 10.25 -5.56
N PRO A 88 11.34 9.06 -5.06
CA PRO A 88 10.83 8.35 -3.89
C PRO A 88 11.62 8.59 -2.59
N ILE A 89 12.65 9.43 -2.62
CA ILE A 89 13.64 9.54 -1.53
C ILE A 89 13.15 10.45 -0.42
N GLU A 90 12.60 11.61 -0.78
CA GLU A 90 12.23 12.65 0.18
C GLU A 90 10.81 12.46 0.76
N ASN A 91 9.98 11.62 0.12
CA ASN A 91 8.60 11.35 0.53
C ASN A 91 8.51 10.10 1.41
N TYR A 92 8.86 10.24 2.67
CA TYR A 92 8.89 9.11 3.59
C TYR A 92 7.49 8.72 4.07
N SER A 93 7.07 7.49 3.77
CA SER A 93 5.70 7.01 4.01
C SER A 93 5.37 6.60 5.46
N LEU A 94 6.26 6.82 6.43
CA LEU A 94 6.07 6.30 7.79
C LEU A 94 4.80 6.83 8.47
N ASN A 95 4.51 8.13 8.32
CA ASN A 95 3.32 8.74 8.92
C ASN A 95 2.02 8.16 8.33
N PRO A 96 1.83 8.10 6.99
CA PRO A 96 0.62 7.52 6.42
C PRO A 96 0.50 6.02 6.70
N VAL A 97 1.60 5.26 6.74
CA VAL A 97 1.56 3.82 7.08
C VAL A 97 1.14 3.61 8.55
N ARG A 98 1.64 4.41 9.50
CA ARG A 98 1.17 4.41 10.90
C ARG A 98 -0.30 4.80 11.00
N ALA A 99 -0.72 5.81 10.24
CA ALA A 99 -2.12 6.24 10.21
C ALA A 99 -3.04 5.14 9.62
N ALA A 100 -2.57 4.37 8.63
CA ALA A 100 -3.30 3.21 8.11
C ALA A 100 -3.43 2.09 9.16
N VAL A 101 -2.39 1.83 9.96
CA VAL A 101 -2.47 0.91 11.11
C VAL A 101 -3.51 1.38 12.13
N TYR A 102 -3.54 2.67 12.43
CA TYR A 102 -4.57 3.27 13.31
C TYR A 102 -5.98 3.16 12.68
N ALA A 103 -6.12 3.47 11.39
CA ALA A 103 -7.37 3.37 10.65
C ALA A 103 -7.91 1.92 10.62
N LYS A 104 -7.03 0.91 10.59
CA LYS A 104 -7.38 -0.50 10.64
C LYS A 104 -8.13 -0.85 11.93
N GLU A 105 -7.71 -0.31 13.06
CA GLU A 105 -8.38 -0.51 14.35
C GLU A 105 -9.81 0.07 14.38
N SER A 106 -10.05 1.08 13.54
CA SER A 106 -11.36 1.74 13.41
C SER A 106 -12.21 1.18 12.26
N GLY A 107 -11.75 0.13 11.57
CA GLY A 107 -12.43 -0.44 10.40
C GLY A 107 -12.42 0.47 9.17
N ARG A 108 -11.49 1.45 9.11
CA ARG A 108 -11.40 2.46 8.03
C ARG A 108 -10.15 2.30 7.15
N VAL A 109 -9.41 1.21 7.28
CA VAL A 109 -8.12 1.04 6.57
C VAL A 109 -8.26 1.14 5.05
N VAL A 110 -9.30 0.57 4.46
CA VAL A 110 -9.51 0.58 3.00
C VAL A 110 -9.75 1.99 2.49
N SER A 111 -10.75 2.69 3.05
CA SER A 111 -11.09 4.07 2.64
C SER A 111 -9.93 5.03 2.88
N PHE A 112 -9.26 4.92 4.04
CA PHE A 112 -8.09 5.74 4.36
C PHE A 112 -6.94 5.49 3.39
N SER A 113 -6.63 4.23 3.08
CA SER A 113 -5.53 3.88 2.19
C SER A 113 -5.78 4.35 0.76
N LEU A 114 -6.99 4.19 0.23
CA LEU A 114 -7.37 4.75 -1.07
C LEU A 114 -7.24 6.28 -1.09
N ALA A 115 -7.69 6.97 -0.03
CA ALA A 115 -7.53 8.41 0.06
C ALA A 115 -6.06 8.84 0.06
N CYS A 116 -5.18 8.14 0.82
CA CYS A 116 -3.74 8.39 0.82
C CYS A 116 -3.10 8.13 -0.54
N PHE A 117 -3.36 6.99 -1.17
CA PHE A 117 -2.82 6.68 -2.51
C PHE A 117 -3.19 7.74 -3.54
N ARG A 118 -4.44 8.23 -3.53
CA ARG A 118 -4.90 9.30 -4.41
C ARG A 118 -4.23 10.63 -4.12
N GLN A 119 -3.97 10.95 -2.87
CA GLN A 119 -3.18 12.12 -2.50
C GLN A 119 -1.77 12.04 -3.08
N VAL A 120 -1.11 10.89 -2.98
CA VAL A 120 0.25 10.71 -3.51
C VAL A 120 0.23 10.69 -5.05
N PHE A 121 -0.48 9.75 -5.67
CA PHE A 121 -0.29 9.40 -7.08
C PHE A 121 -1.31 10.02 -8.05
N ALA A 122 -2.41 10.58 -7.56
CA ALA A 122 -3.32 11.36 -8.38
C ALA A 122 -3.20 12.88 -8.16
N ALA A 123 -2.70 13.31 -6.99
CA ALA A 123 -2.56 14.73 -6.66
C ALA A 123 -1.11 15.20 -6.43
N GLY A 124 -0.12 14.29 -6.43
CA GLY A 124 1.30 14.61 -6.26
C GLY A 124 1.65 15.18 -4.88
N ARG A 125 0.87 14.85 -3.84
CA ARG A 125 1.08 15.40 -2.51
C ARG A 125 2.09 14.58 -1.72
N ASP A 126 2.99 15.26 -1.04
CA ASP A 126 3.94 14.66 -0.12
C ASP A 126 3.25 14.19 1.16
N MET A 127 3.24 12.88 1.40
CA MET A 127 2.64 12.28 2.61
C MET A 127 3.64 12.20 3.79
N SER A 128 4.88 12.64 3.63
CA SER A 128 5.76 12.92 4.77
C SER A 128 5.27 14.15 5.56
N ASP A 129 4.58 15.07 4.87
CA ASP A 129 3.81 16.13 5.50
C ASP A 129 2.54 15.56 6.16
N VAL A 130 2.49 15.63 7.47
CA VAL A 130 1.38 15.09 8.26
C VAL A 130 0.04 15.76 7.93
N ASP A 131 0.02 17.01 7.50
CA ASP A 131 -1.22 17.71 7.15
C ASP A 131 -1.92 17.04 5.96
N ASN A 132 -1.16 16.54 4.98
CA ASN A 132 -1.73 15.73 3.87
C ASN A 132 -2.31 14.40 4.36
N VAL A 133 -1.69 13.77 5.37
CA VAL A 133 -2.25 12.56 6.03
C VAL A 133 -3.56 12.88 6.73
N LEU A 134 -3.65 14.03 7.40
CA LEU A 134 -4.86 14.46 8.10
C LEU A 134 -6.01 14.83 7.14
N VAL A 135 -5.70 15.32 5.94
CA VAL A 135 -6.71 15.51 4.87
C VAL A 135 -7.32 14.16 4.47
N ALA A 136 -6.49 13.13 4.25
CA ALA A 136 -6.97 11.79 3.95
C ALA A 136 -7.79 11.19 5.11
N ALA A 137 -7.36 11.41 6.35
CA ALA A 137 -8.09 10.97 7.55
C ALA A 137 -9.49 11.60 7.64
N ALA A 138 -9.58 12.91 7.45
CA ALA A 138 -10.85 13.64 7.49
C ALA A 138 -11.83 13.15 6.40
N ALA A 139 -11.33 12.84 5.20
CA ALA A 139 -12.13 12.29 4.10
C ALA A 139 -12.74 10.91 4.42
N CYS A 140 -12.21 10.21 5.43
CA CYS A 140 -12.64 8.87 5.86
C CYS A 140 -13.33 8.86 7.23
N GLU A 141 -13.82 10.01 7.68
CA GLU A 141 -14.49 10.18 8.98
C GLU A 141 -13.59 9.83 10.20
N LEU A 142 -12.28 9.88 10.02
CA LEU A 142 -11.32 9.78 11.11
C LEU A 142 -11.02 11.18 11.65
N HIS A 143 -11.14 11.35 12.97
CA HIS A 143 -10.88 12.66 13.58
C HIS A 143 -9.37 12.99 13.47
N PRO A 144 -8.96 14.10 12.80
CA PRO A 144 -7.55 14.41 12.56
C PRO A 144 -6.68 14.39 13.81
N ASN A 145 -7.14 14.99 14.93
CA ASN A 145 -6.39 14.99 16.17
C ASN A 145 -6.23 13.59 16.79
N ALA A 146 -7.17 12.68 16.57
CA ALA A 146 -7.05 11.30 17.04
C ALA A 146 -5.99 10.54 16.21
N VAL A 147 -5.98 10.74 14.89
CA VAL A 147 -4.95 10.17 14.00
C VAL A 147 -3.58 10.73 14.37
N LEU A 148 -3.45 12.06 14.53
CA LEU A 148 -2.19 12.71 14.89
C LEU A 148 -1.60 12.15 16.20
N LYS A 149 -2.44 11.93 17.21
CA LYS A 149 -2.01 11.28 18.46
C LYS A 149 -1.73 9.80 18.26
N GLY A 150 -2.59 9.11 17.47
CA GLY A 150 -2.51 7.68 17.21
C GLY A 150 -1.18 7.25 16.60
N ILE A 151 -0.70 7.97 15.58
CA ILE A 151 0.55 7.64 14.86
C ILE A 151 1.80 7.71 15.76
N GLU A 152 1.72 8.44 16.87
CA GLU A 152 2.82 8.58 17.82
C GLU A 152 2.78 7.53 18.95
N THR A 153 1.67 6.81 19.10
CA THR A 153 1.54 5.81 20.18
C THR A 153 2.50 4.64 19.98
N LYS A 154 2.98 4.10 21.11
CA LYS A 154 3.79 2.89 21.10
C LYS A 154 3.04 1.70 20.49
N SER A 155 1.73 1.61 20.75
CA SER A 155 0.87 0.54 20.20
C SER A 155 0.90 0.51 18.68
N VAL A 156 0.66 1.64 18.01
CA VAL A 156 0.66 1.74 16.54
C VAL A 156 2.06 1.44 15.98
N LYS A 157 3.11 1.96 16.61
CA LYS A 157 4.50 1.71 16.19
C LYS A 157 4.87 0.22 16.30
N ASP A 158 4.50 -0.42 17.40
CA ASP A 158 4.75 -1.84 17.63
C ASP A 158 3.95 -2.73 16.66
N LYS A 159 2.67 -2.39 16.39
CA LYS A 159 1.83 -3.11 15.43
C LYS A 159 2.38 -3.03 14.00
N LEU A 160 2.84 -1.84 13.57
CA LEU A 160 3.47 -1.68 12.27
C LEU A 160 4.74 -2.54 12.16
N ARG A 161 5.58 -2.52 13.20
CA ARG A 161 6.79 -3.35 13.24
C ARG A 161 6.43 -4.83 13.15
N ALA A 162 5.52 -5.31 14.00
CA ALA A 162 5.10 -6.70 14.01
C ALA A 162 4.54 -7.16 12.66
N ALA A 163 3.71 -6.34 12.01
CA ALA A 163 3.18 -6.63 10.68
C ALA A 163 4.27 -6.69 9.61
N THR A 164 5.30 -5.83 9.70
CA THR A 164 6.43 -5.86 8.77
C THR A 164 7.32 -7.08 9.01
N ASP A 165 7.58 -7.43 10.27
CA ASP A 165 8.37 -8.61 10.65
C ASP A 165 7.65 -9.91 10.23
N GLU A 166 6.31 -9.96 10.37
CA GLU A 166 5.50 -11.07 9.87
C GLU A 166 5.60 -11.18 8.34
N ALA A 167 5.45 -10.08 7.61
CA ALA A 167 5.60 -10.09 6.16
C ALA A 167 6.97 -10.64 5.72
N LEU A 168 8.05 -10.20 6.39
CA LEU A 168 9.41 -10.71 6.17
C LEU A 168 9.51 -12.21 6.46
N SER A 169 8.94 -12.69 7.55
CA SER A 169 8.95 -14.11 7.93
C SER A 169 8.20 -15.00 6.94
N ARG A 170 7.21 -14.45 6.23
CA ARG A 170 6.48 -15.09 5.14
C ARG A 170 7.22 -15.07 3.80
N GLY A 171 8.39 -14.45 3.71
CA GLY A 171 9.16 -14.31 2.48
C GLY A 171 8.71 -13.18 1.56
N ILE A 172 7.95 -12.22 2.07
CA ILE A 172 7.58 -11.02 1.29
C ILE A 172 8.81 -10.13 1.16
N GLU A 173 9.22 -9.90 -0.09
CA GLU A 173 10.41 -9.10 -0.43
C GLU A 173 10.07 -7.82 -1.18
N GLY A 174 8.82 -7.58 -1.51
CA GLY A 174 8.35 -6.42 -2.27
C GLY A 174 6.87 -6.17 -2.12
N ILE A 175 6.43 -5.04 -2.62
CA ILE A 175 5.03 -4.57 -2.58
C ILE A 175 4.59 -4.04 -3.95
N PRO A 176 3.28 -4.14 -4.28
CA PRO A 176 2.24 -4.84 -3.52
C PRO A 176 2.45 -6.36 -3.55
N THR A 177 2.07 -7.04 -2.48
CA THR A 177 1.98 -8.50 -2.46
C THR A 177 0.64 -8.91 -1.89
N LEU A 178 -0.06 -9.79 -2.61
CA LEU A 178 -1.25 -10.47 -2.11
C LEU A 178 -0.85 -11.88 -1.68
N ALA A 179 -1.06 -12.20 -0.41
CA ALA A 179 -0.81 -13.54 0.13
C ALA A 179 -2.12 -14.33 0.22
N VAL A 180 -2.12 -15.57 -0.26
CA VAL A 180 -3.24 -16.52 -0.21
C VAL A 180 -2.70 -17.82 0.40
N GLY A 181 -3.08 -18.15 1.62
CA GLY A 181 -2.42 -19.23 2.34
C GLY A 181 -0.91 -19.00 2.40
N ASP A 182 -0.13 -19.95 1.88
CA ASP A 182 1.34 -19.86 1.79
C ASP A 182 1.83 -19.31 0.43
N GLU A 183 0.93 -19.10 -0.54
CA GLU A 183 1.27 -18.57 -1.85
C GLU A 183 1.39 -17.03 -1.81
N LEU A 184 2.41 -16.48 -2.49
CA LEU A 184 2.67 -15.05 -2.58
C LEU A 184 2.56 -14.57 -4.03
N PHE A 185 1.72 -13.59 -4.26
CA PHE A 185 1.49 -12.96 -5.56
C PHE A 185 2.02 -11.53 -5.53
N TRP A 186 3.26 -11.35 -5.97
CA TRP A 186 3.94 -10.06 -5.94
C TRP A 186 3.73 -9.29 -7.25
N GLY A 187 3.09 -8.16 -7.18
CA GLY A 187 2.79 -7.24 -8.28
C GLY A 187 1.29 -6.96 -8.42
N ASP A 188 0.95 -5.80 -8.96
CA ASP A 188 -0.43 -5.42 -9.27
C ASP A 188 -1.01 -6.21 -10.46
N ASP A 189 -0.15 -6.83 -11.26
CA ASP A 189 -0.48 -7.72 -12.38
C ASP A 189 -0.73 -9.17 -11.93
N LYS A 190 -0.53 -9.49 -10.65
CA LYS A 190 -0.75 -10.83 -10.10
C LYS A 190 -2.07 -11.00 -9.34
N LEU A 191 -2.90 -9.96 -9.31
CA LEU A 191 -4.15 -10.01 -8.55
C LEU A 191 -5.13 -11.06 -9.07
N GLU A 192 -5.25 -11.24 -10.40
CA GLU A 192 -6.11 -12.26 -11.01
C GLU A 192 -5.62 -13.69 -10.71
N GLU A 193 -4.31 -13.89 -10.71
CA GLU A 193 -3.71 -15.18 -10.34
C GLU A 193 -4.02 -15.51 -8.87
N ALA A 194 -3.93 -14.53 -7.98
CA ALA A 194 -4.27 -14.69 -6.57
C ALA A 194 -5.76 -15.00 -6.35
N VAL A 195 -6.66 -14.32 -7.06
CA VAL A 195 -8.10 -14.61 -7.05
C VAL A 195 -8.38 -16.02 -7.55
N ALA A 196 -7.69 -16.45 -8.62
CA ALA A 196 -7.82 -17.83 -9.13
C ALA A 196 -7.30 -18.86 -8.12
N ALA A 197 -6.28 -18.54 -7.31
CA ALA A 197 -5.79 -19.41 -6.24
C ALA A 197 -6.85 -19.60 -5.14
N LEU A 198 -7.49 -18.49 -4.68
CA LEU A 198 -8.56 -18.55 -3.68
C LEU A 198 -9.77 -19.41 -4.10
N ARG A 199 -10.06 -19.49 -5.40
CA ARG A 199 -11.16 -20.32 -5.92
C ARG A 199 -10.83 -21.81 -6.00
N ARG A 200 -9.55 -22.18 -5.83
CA ARG A 200 -9.11 -23.58 -5.83
C ARG A 200 -9.14 -24.23 -4.44
N GLU A 201 -9.19 -23.40 -3.38
CA GLU A 201 -9.31 -23.84 -1.98
C GLU A 201 -10.78 -24.08 -1.58
#